data_3dc97545a614704101fa5d2858958446
#
_entry.id   3dc97545a614704101fa5d2858958446
#
_cell.length_a   1.000
_cell.length_b   1.000
_cell.length_c   1.000
_cell.angle_alpha   90.00
_cell.angle_beta   90.00
_cell.angle_gamma   90.00
#
_symmetry.space_group_name_H-M   'P 1'
#
loop_
_entity.id
_entity.type
_entity.pdbx_description
1 polymer ?
#
loop_
_entity_poly.entity_id
_entity_poly.type
_entity_poly.pdbx_seq_one_letter_code
_entity_poly.pdbx_strand_id
1 'polypeptide(L)'
;MNILEIFKQLIESSGFMALTWQQAVMIGVSFIFLFLAIVKKFEPLLLLPIAFGMLLANLPEAGLMQPGPTLLESGVLYIIYQGVKSSVFPCLIFLGVGAMTDFGPLLANPSSLLLGGAAQLGIYVAFVISIATGLFTPAQAAAIGIIGGADGPTAIFLATRIASELLGPIAVAAYSYMALIPLIQPPIMRLLTTKKEREVKMEQLRKVSKTEKIIFPIIVTVICVLLIPDVAPLIGMLMLGNLFRESGVTDRLNDTAQNALCNIVTIM
;
A
#
# COMPACT_ATOMS: atom_id res chain seq x y z
N MET A 1 46.20 25.32 -1.19
CA MET A 1 44.79 25.39 -0.81
C MET A 1 44.72 25.60 0.70
N ASN A 2 44.13 26.71 1.10
CA ASN A 2 44.14 27.13 2.51
C ASN A 2 43.09 26.28 3.26
N ILE A 3 43.40 25.81 4.49
CA ILE A 3 42.47 24.98 5.29
C ILE A 3 41.07 25.64 5.39
N LEU A 4 41.02 26.94 5.50
CA LEU A 4 39.81 27.76 5.51
C LEU A 4 38.99 27.64 4.20
N GLU A 5 39.64 27.54 3.05
CA GLU A 5 38.99 27.36 1.74
C GLU A 5 38.40 25.97 1.61
N ILE A 6 39.09 24.96 2.15
CA ILE A 6 38.57 23.58 2.17
C ILE A 6 37.31 23.49 3.05
N PHE A 7 37.33 24.11 4.24
CA PHE A 7 36.15 24.12 5.12
C PHE A 7 35.00 24.93 4.49
N LYS A 8 35.26 26.00 3.80
CA LYS A 8 34.24 26.80 3.11
C LYS A 8 33.63 25.98 1.96
N GLN A 9 34.43 25.34 1.13
CA GLN A 9 33.95 24.42 0.08
C GLN A 9 33.14 23.25 0.64
N LEU A 10 33.55 22.62 1.75
CA LEU A 10 32.82 21.56 2.43
C LEU A 10 31.44 22.04 2.93
N ILE A 11 31.35 23.26 3.47
CA ILE A 11 30.08 23.82 3.92
C ILE A 11 29.20 24.15 2.72
N GLU A 12 29.75 24.80 1.69
CA GLU A 12 29.02 25.19 0.47
C GLU A 12 28.52 24.00 -0.34
N SER A 13 29.25 22.89 -0.35
CA SER A 13 28.85 21.63 -0.98
C SER A 13 27.99 20.73 -0.07
N SER A 14 27.74 21.15 1.17
CA SER A 14 26.95 20.33 2.11
C SER A 14 25.46 20.46 1.83
N GLY A 15 24.73 19.38 2.03
CA GLY A 15 23.27 19.36 1.94
C GLY A 15 22.56 20.36 2.86
N PHE A 16 23.26 20.90 3.90
CA PHE A 16 22.68 21.92 4.78
C PHE A 16 22.38 23.22 4.05
N MET A 17 23.22 23.62 3.09
CA MET A 17 23.02 24.85 2.30
C MET A 17 21.97 24.67 1.21
N ALA A 18 21.74 23.44 0.77
CA ALA A 18 20.75 23.10 -0.26
C ALA A 18 19.36 22.76 0.33
N LEU A 19 19.22 22.77 1.67
CA LEU A 19 17.99 22.38 2.34
C LEU A 19 16.86 23.39 2.08
N THR A 20 15.81 22.94 1.39
CA THR A 20 14.60 23.72 1.19
C THR A 20 13.65 23.58 2.39
N TRP A 21 12.76 24.58 2.58
CA TRP A 21 11.79 24.51 3.66
C TRP A 21 10.81 23.32 3.52
N GLN A 22 10.48 22.94 2.27
CA GLN A 22 9.64 21.77 1.99
C GLN A 22 10.33 20.47 2.46
N GLN A 23 11.62 20.32 2.13
CA GLN A 23 12.40 19.17 2.59
C GLN A 23 12.51 19.13 4.12
N ALA A 24 12.73 20.28 4.76
CA ALA A 24 12.79 20.37 6.22
C ALA A 24 11.47 19.93 6.88
N VAL A 25 10.32 20.33 6.32
CA VAL A 25 9.00 19.88 6.78
C VAL A 25 8.85 18.37 6.61
N MET A 26 9.21 17.81 5.44
CA MET A 26 9.08 16.36 5.17
C MET A 26 10.04 15.54 6.04
N ILE A 27 11.23 16.02 6.33
CA ILE A 27 12.14 15.41 7.31
C ILE A 27 11.50 15.43 8.71
N GLY A 28 10.87 16.53 9.12
CA GLY A 28 10.13 16.62 10.37
C GLY A 28 8.98 15.61 10.45
N VAL A 29 8.20 15.48 9.40
CA VAL A 29 7.12 14.45 9.28
C VAL A 29 7.70 13.04 9.36
N SER A 30 8.85 12.78 8.72
CA SER A 30 9.52 11.48 8.80
C SER A 30 9.92 11.14 10.24
N PHE A 31 10.44 12.08 11.01
CA PHE A 31 10.75 11.86 12.43
C PHE A 31 9.51 11.58 13.27
N ILE A 32 8.38 12.24 13.00
CA ILE A 32 7.11 11.95 13.67
C ILE A 32 6.68 10.51 13.38
N PHE A 33 6.74 10.07 12.13
CA PHE A 33 6.38 8.71 11.75
C PHE A 33 7.33 7.67 12.33
N LEU A 34 8.64 7.93 12.36
CA LEU A 34 9.61 7.09 13.04
C LEU A 34 9.28 6.95 14.54
N PHE A 35 8.94 8.06 15.20
CA PHE A 35 8.52 8.04 16.61
C PHE A 35 7.25 7.19 16.81
N LEU A 36 6.24 7.35 15.94
CA LEU A 36 5.01 6.56 16.00
C LEU A 36 5.28 5.07 15.77
N ALA A 37 6.14 4.72 14.83
CA ALA A 37 6.51 3.34 14.55
C ALA A 37 7.29 2.70 15.70
N ILE A 38 8.34 3.37 16.20
CA ILE A 38 9.29 2.79 17.16
C ILE A 38 8.75 2.85 18.59
N VAL A 39 8.28 4.03 19.02
CA VAL A 39 7.87 4.27 20.42
C VAL A 39 6.43 3.86 20.67
N LYS A 40 5.51 4.25 19.77
CA LYS A 40 4.09 3.93 19.87
C LYS A 40 3.73 2.58 19.30
N LYS A 41 4.64 1.93 18.54
CA LYS A 41 4.47 0.63 17.90
C LYS A 41 3.25 0.57 16.97
N PHE A 42 2.94 1.67 16.28
CA PHE A 42 1.88 1.74 15.28
C PHE A 42 2.38 1.11 13.98
N GLU A 43 1.86 -0.06 13.64
CA GLU A 43 2.19 -0.84 12.44
C GLU A 43 3.68 -0.73 12.04
N PRO A 44 4.61 -1.15 12.93
CA PRO A 44 6.04 -0.88 12.73
C PRO A 44 6.60 -1.54 11.47
N LEU A 45 6.00 -2.63 11.00
CA LEU A 45 6.43 -3.32 9.78
C LEU A 45 6.21 -2.49 8.51
N LEU A 46 5.18 -1.64 8.50
CA LEU A 46 4.89 -0.75 7.37
C LEU A 46 5.44 0.66 7.61
N LEU A 47 5.14 1.24 8.77
CA LEU A 47 5.42 2.65 9.03
C LEU A 47 6.91 2.96 9.15
N LEU A 48 7.72 2.02 9.66
CA LEU A 48 9.16 2.24 9.82
C LEU A 48 9.90 2.33 8.47
N PRO A 49 9.73 1.39 7.51
CA PRO A 49 10.33 1.51 6.19
C PRO A 49 9.86 2.76 5.44
N ILE A 50 8.56 3.07 5.49
CA ILE A 50 7.99 4.26 4.84
C ILE A 50 8.62 5.54 5.41
N ALA A 51 8.66 5.68 6.73
CA ALA A 51 9.20 6.86 7.39
C ALA A 51 10.70 7.05 7.09
N PHE A 52 11.45 5.96 7.06
CA PHE A 52 12.88 6.01 6.75
C PHE A 52 13.13 6.28 5.26
N GLY A 53 12.37 5.66 4.38
CA GLY A 53 12.41 5.93 2.94
C GLY A 53 12.06 7.40 2.63
N MET A 54 11.02 7.94 3.29
CA MET A 54 10.65 9.36 3.17
C MET A 54 11.77 10.27 3.69
N LEU A 55 12.43 9.92 4.79
CA LEU A 55 13.60 10.65 5.29
C LEU A 55 14.70 10.68 4.22
N LEU A 56 15.10 9.52 3.69
CA LEU A 56 16.16 9.41 2.68
C LEU A 56 15.83 10.17 1.40
N ALA A 57 14.59 10.09 0.93
CA ALA A 57 14.14 10.75 -0.29
C ALA A 57 14.14 12.29 -0.19
N ASN A 58 14.07 12.84 1.03
CA ASN A 58 14.03 14.27 1.28
C ASN A 58 15.38 14.85 1.77
N LEU A 59 16.45 14.03 1.87
CA LEU A 59 17.79 14.54 2.15
C LEU A 59 18.34 15.29 0.93
N PRO A 60 18.71 16.57 1.07
CA PRO A 60 19.24 17.34 -0.03
C PRO A 60 20.61 16.80 -0.50
N GLU A 61 20.89 16.92 -1.78
CA GLU A 61 22.14 16.48 -2.45
C GLU A 61 22.49 14.99 -2.29
N ALA A 62 21.57 14.16 -1.74
CA ALA A 62 21.82 12.73 -1.56
C ALA A 62 21.81 11.92 -2.88
N GLY A 63 21.23 12.47 -3.95
CA GLY A 63 21.17 11.83 -5.27
C GLY A 63 20.31 10.56 -5.36
N LEU A 64 19.72 10.12 -4.23
CA LEU A 64 19.03 8.82 -4.13
C LEU A 64 17.80 8.70 -5.04
N MET A 65 17.07 9.81 -5.27
CA MET A 65 15.88 9.88 -6.10
C MET A 65 16.12 10.54 -7.46
N GLN A 66 17.37 10.86 -7.81
CA GLN A 66 17.67 11.53 -9.07
C GLN A 66 17.64 10.56 -10.24
N PRO A 67 16.93 10.89 -11.35
CA PRO A 67 17.02 10.14 -12.59
C PRO A 67 18.39 10.41 -13.25
N GLY A 68 19.08 9.34 -13.65
CA GLY A 68 20.29 9.41 -14.47
C GLY A 68 20.00 9.27 -15.97
N PRO A 69 21.02 9.41 -16.82
CA PRO A 69 20.91 9.19 -18.26
C PRO A 69 20.42 7.78 -18.62
N THR A 70 20.81 6.80 -17.82
CA THR A 70 20.31 5.42 -17.89
C THR A 70 19.75 4.99 -16.52
N LEU A 71 18.95 3.92 -16.51
CA LEU A 71 18.41 3.39 -15.26
C LEU A 71 19.51 3.02 -14.27
N LEU A 72 20.60 2.44 -14.73
CA LEU A 72 21.73 2.01 -13.89
C LEU A 72 22.56 3.16 -13.31
N GLU A 73 22.51 4.34 -13.93
CA GLU A 73 23.18 5.55 -13.46
C GLU A 73 22.25 6.44 -12.60
N SER A 74 21.04 6.00 -12.36
CA SER A 74 20.06 6.68 -11.51
C SER A 74 20.32 6.38 -10.03
N GLY A 75 19.76 7.23 -9.16
CA GLY A 75 19.79 7.02 -7.73
C GLY A 75 19.13 5.70 -7.31
N VAL A 76 19.65 5.04 -6.28
CA VAL A 76 19.20 3.69 -5.89
C VAL A 76 17.71 3.66 -5.53
N LEU A 77 17.18 4.67 -4.85
CA LEU A 77 15.74 4.75 -4.54
C LEU A 77 14.92 5.01 -5.81
N TYR A 78 15.46 5.74 -6.78
CA TYR A 78 14.79 5.91 -8.06
C TYR A 78 14.66 4.58 -8.83
N ILE A 79 15.70 3.74 -8.81
CA ILE A 79 15.66 2.40 -9.42
C ILE A 79 14.58 1.52 -8.75
N ILE A 80 14.57 1.48 -7.42
CA ILE A 80 13.55 0.74 -6.63
C ILE A 80 12.15 1.28 -6.95
N TYR A 81 11.99 2.59 -7.01
CA TYR A 81 10.73 3.25 -7.35
C TYR A 81 10.17 2.85 -8.73
N GLN A 82 11.02 2.48 -9.69
CA GLN A 82 10.54 1.94 -10.98
C GLN A 82 9.75 0.63 -10.80
N GLY A 83 10.08 -0.20 -9.81
CA GLY A 83 9.30 -1.39 -9.46
C GLY A 83 7.89 -1.05 -8.95
N VAL A 84 7.73 0.07 -8.24
CA VAL A 84 6.41 0.61 -7.86
C VAL A 84 5.70 1.12 -9.12
N LYS A 85 6.37 1.97 -9.89
CA LYS A 85 5.81 2.63 -11.09
C LYS A 85 5.41 1.64 -12.20
N SER A 86 6.13 0.54 -12.34
CA SER A 86 5.79 -0.55 -13.27
C SER A 86 4.71 -1.50 -12.74
N SER A 87 4.17 -1.26 -11.54
CA SER A 87 3.19 -2.11 -10.84
C SER A 87 3.70 -3.50 -10.44
N VAL A 88 5.01 -3.77 -10.54
CA VAL A 88 5.59 -5.06 -10.15
C VAL A 88 5.41 -5.31 -8.65
N PHE A 89 5.79 -4.34 -7.80
CA PHE A 89 5.67 -4.51 -6.35
C PHE A 89 4.22 -4.63 -5.86
N PRO A 90 3.26 -3.80 -6.30
CA PRO A 90 1.86 -4.03 -5.98
C PRO A 90 1.37 -5.44 -6.31
N CYS A 91 1.70 -5.95 -7.49
CA CYS A 91 1.32 -7.30 -7.89
C CYS A 91 1.94 -8.38 -6.99
N LEU A 92 3.21 -8.24 -6.59
CA LEU A 92 3.87 -9.19 -5.69
C LEU A 92 3.27 -9.15 -4.27
N ILE A 93 2.87 -7.96 -3.78
CA ILE A 93 2.14 -7.86 -2.51
C ILE A 93 0.80 -8.60 -2.61
N PHE A 94 0.06 -8.45 -3.70
CA PHE A 94 -1.21 -9.16 -3.91
C PHE A 94 -1.03 -10.68 -3.95
N LEU A 95 0.08 -11.18 -4.49
CA LEU A 95 0.41 -12.61 -4.41
C LEU A 95 0.54 -13.08 -2.95
N GLY A 96 1.27 -12.34 -2.13
CA GLY A 96 1.44 -12.64 -0.71
C GLY A 96 0.14 -12.52 0.07
N VAL A 97 -0.64 -11.45 -0.15
CA VAL A 97 -1.96 -11.25 0.46
C VAL A 97 -2.90 -12.39 0.09
N GLY A 98 -2.93 -12.82 -1.18
CA GLY A 98 -3.73 -13.96 -1.63
C GLY A 98 -3.36 -15.26 -0.92
N ALA A 99 -2.05 -15.49 -0.73
CA ALA A 99 -1.53 -16.63 0.00
C ALA A 99 -1.93 -16.64 1.50
N MET A 100 -2.12 -15.47 2.10
CA MET A 100 -2.58 -15.31 3.48
C MET A 100 -4.10 -15.36 3.62
N THR A 101 -4.85 -15.03 2.56
CA THR A 101 -6.31 -14.86 2.60
C THR A 101 -7.04 -16.20 2.65
N ASP A 102 -8.00 -16.34 3.57
CA ASP A 102 -8.96 -17.45 3.60
C ASP A 102 -10.33 -16.95 3.11
N PHE A 103 -10.73 -17.39 1.93
CA PHE A 103 -12.05 -17.11 1.38
C PHE A 103 -13.15 -18.06 1.88
N GLY A 104 -12.84 -19.01 2.76
CA GLY A 104 -13.81 -19.94 3.35
C GLY A 104 -15.03 -19.25 3.95
N PRO A 105 -14.88 -18.24 4.82
CA PRO A 105 -16.02 -17.50 5.37
C PRO A 105 -16.89 -16.82 4.32
N LEU A 106 -16.30 -16.26 3.26
CA LEU A 106 -17.01 -15.67 2.13
C LEU A 106 -17.82 -16.69 1.35
N LEU A 107 -17.21 -17.87 1.08
CA LEU A 107 -17.87 -18.97 0.38
C LEU A 107 -18.97 -19.59 1.24
N ALA A 108 -18.81 -19.64 2.56
CA ALA A 108 -19.83 -20.11 3.49
C ALA A 108 -21.04 -19.16 3.56
N ASN A 109 -20.81 -17.85 3.47
CA ASN A 109 -21.85 -16.82 3.51
C ASN A 109 -21.62 -15.76 2.42
N PRO A 110 -22.08 -15.98 1.18
CA PRO A 110 -21.90 -15.05 0.08
C PRO A 110 -22.54 -13.65 0.31
N SER A 111 -23.53 -13.55 1.20
CA SER A 111 -24.15 -12.26 1.53
C SER A 111 -23.17 -11.29 2.21
N SER A 112 -22.06 -11.79 2.76
CA SER A 112 -20.99 -10.96 3.30
C SER A 112 -20.30 -10.07 2.24
N LEU A 113 -20.45 -10.36 0.94
CA LEU A 113 -20.04 -9.49 -0.16
C LEU A 113 -20.71 -8.11 -0.09
N LEU A 114 -21.94 -8.04 0.45
CA LEU A 114 -22.64 -6.77 0.64
C LEU A 114 -21.92 -5.85 1.62
N LEU A 115 -21.19 -6.39 2.61
CA LEU A 115 -20.37 -5.61 3.53
C LEU A 115 -19.19 -4.98 2.80
N GLY A 116 -18.55 -5.72 1.89
CA GLY A 116 -17.52 -5.17 1.01
C GLY A 116 -18.07 -4.06 0.11
N GLY A 117 -19.27 -4.27 -0.48
CA GLY A 117 -19.96 -3.24 -1.25
C GLY A 117 -20.26 -1.98 -0.43
N ALA A 118 -20.69 -2.13 0.83
CA ALA A 118 -20.90 -0.99 1.74
C ALA A 118 -19.59 -0.25 2.05
N ALA A 119 -18.48 -0.96 2.23
CA ALA A 119 -17.16 -0.35 2.45
C ALA A 119 -16.73 0.54 1.26
N GLN A 120 -17.11 0.20 0.03
CA GLN A 120 -16.81 1.00 -1.16
C GLN A 120 -17.50 2.37 -1.16
N LEU A 121 -18.53 2.61 -0.34
CA LEU A 121 -19.15 3.95 -0.21
C LEU A 121 -18.11 5.01 0.20
N GLY A 122 -17.12 4.65 1.01
CA GLY A 122 -16.02 5.55 1.38
C GLY A 122 -15.23 6.04 0.16
N ILE A 123 -14.98 5.19 -0.82
CA ILE A 123 -14.32 5.54 -2.08
C ILE A 123 -15.15 6.57 -2.86
N TYR A 124 -16.44 6.30 -3.03
CA TYR A 124 -17.33 7.20 -3.76
C TYR A 124 -17.48 8.56 -3.08
N VAL A 125 -17.60 8.59 -1.74
CA VAL A 125 -17.68 9.84 -0.98
C VAL A 125 -16.39 10.65 -1.14
N ALA A 126 -15.22 10.03 -0.99
CA ALA A 126 -13.95 10.71 -1.18
C ALA A 126 -13.77 11.23 -2.61
N PHE A 127 -14.17 10.43 -3.61
CA PHE A 127 -14.16 10.82 -5.02
C PHE A 127 -15.02 12.05 -5.28
N VAL A 128 -16.30 12.02 -4.83
CA VAL A 128 -17.24 13.13 -5.02
C VAL A 128 -16.77 14.40 -4.32
N ILE A 129 -16.27 14.29 -3.09
CA ILE A 129 -15.72 15.44 -2.36
C ILE A 129 -14.52 16.00 -3.12
N SER A 130 -13.59 15.16 -3.58
CA SER A 130 -12.40 15.59 -4.31
C SER A 130 -12.76 16.36 -5.59
N ILE A 131 -13.76 15.90 -6.36
CA ILE A 131 -14.25 16.61 -7.54
C ILE A 131 -14.93 17.93 -7.13
N ALA A 132 -15.74 17.91 -6.09
CA ALA A 132 -16.50 19.09 -5.65
C ALA A 132 -15.59 20.24 -5.20
N THR A 133 -14.36 19.97 -4.79
CA THR A 133 -13.38 21.02 -4.47
C THR A 133 -12.95 21.83 -5.70
N GLY A 134 -13.08 21.28 -6.90
CA GLY A 134 -12.57 21.86 -8.14
C GLY A 134 -11.05 21.89 -8.27
N LEU A 135 -10.31 21.30 -7.31
CA LEU A 135 -8.83 21.29 -7.27
C LEU A 135 -8.23 20.13 -8.06
N PHE A 136 -8.99 19.06 -8.28
CA PHE A 136 -8.51 17.82 -8.87
C PHE A 136 -9.26 17.47 -10.15
N THR A 137 -8.55 16.92 -11.11
CA THR A 137 -9.17 16.31 -12.29
C THR A 137 -9.93 15.03 -11.91
N PRO A 138 -10.87 14.54 -12.73
CA PRO A 138 -11.58 13.28 -12.44
C PRO A 138 -10.64 12.09 -12.21
N ALA A 139 -9.53 12.01 -12.95
CA ALA A 139 -8.53 10.95 -12.78
C ALA A 139 -7.79 11.06 -11.42
N GLN A 140 -7.39 12.28 -11.04
CA GLN A 140 -6.79 12.55 -9.75
C GLN A 140 -7.76 12.28 -8.59
N ALA A 141 -9.02 12.70 -8.73
CA ALA A 141 -10.06 12.44 -7.75
C ALA A 141 -10.33 10.92 -7.58
N ALA A 142 -10.29 10.15 -8.67
CA ALA A 142 -10.42 8.70 -8.61
C ALA A 142 -9.22 8.05 -7.87
N ALA A 143 -8.00 8.53 -8.14
CA ALA A 143 -6.80 8.07 -7.45
C ALA A 143 -6.78 8.44 -5.96
N ILE A 144 -7.36 9.58 -5.58
CA ILE A 144 -7.57 9.96 -4.17
C ILE A 144 -8.68 9.11 -3.55
N GLY A 145 -9.79 8.93 -4.25
CA GLY A 145 -10.95 8.18 -3.76
C GLY A 145 -10.61 6.74 -3.39
N ILE A 146 -9.78 6.07 -4.19
CA ILE A 146 -9.42 4.65 -3.96
C ILE A 146 -8.71 4.41 -2.62
N ILE A 147 -8.08 5.43 -2.02
CA ILE A 147 -7.50 5.33 -0.68
C ILE A 147 -8.56 4.91 0.35
N GLY A 148 -9.82 5.33 0.16
CA GLY A 148 -10.95 4.95 1.01
C GLY A 148 -11.29 3.46 0.99
N GLY A 149 -10.75 2.68 0.05
CA GLY A 149 -10.86 1.22 0.02
C GLY A 149 -9.97 0.49 1.04
N ALA A 150 -9.09 1.23 1.73
CA ALA A 150 -8.15 0.71 2.72
C ALA A 150 -7.20 -0.37 2.17
N ASP A 151 -6.81 -0.22 0.92
CA ASP A 151 -5.91 -1.14 0.22
C ASP A 151 -4.76 -0.34 -0.44
N GLY A 152 -3.61 -0.28 0.22
CA GLY A 152 -2.44 0.45 -0.22
C GLY A 152 -1.93 0.02 -1.61
N PRO A 153 -1.71 -1.28 -1.86
CA PRO A 153 -1.29 -1.77 -3.16
C PRO A 153 -2.24 -1.40 -4.31
N THR A 154 -3.55 -1.48 -4.11
CA THR A 154 -4.55 -1.03 -5.11
C THR A 154 -4.47 0.47 -5.35
N ALA A 155 -4.32 1.27 -4.30
CA ALA A 155 -4.18 2.73 -4.43
C ALA A 155 -2.95 3.11 -5.26
N ILE A 156 -1.82 2.46 -5.02
CA ILE A 156 -0.60 2.65 -5.81
C ILE A 156 -0.80 2.19 -7.26
N PHE A 157 -1.34 1.00 -7.47
CA PHE A 157 -1.59 0.48 -8.82
C PHE A 157 -2.47 1.42 -9.64
N LEU A 158 -3.57 1.90 -9.06
CA LEU A 158 -4.46 2.80 -9.75
C LEU A 158 -3.78 4.16 -10.02
N ALA A 159 -3.12 4.74 -9.03
CA ALA A 159 -2.41 6.00 -9.18
C ALA A 159 -1.35 5.96 -10.29
N THR A 160 -0.59 4.85 -10.40
CA THR A 160 0.39 4.69 -11.48
C THR A 160 -0.23 4.72 -12.87
N ARG A 161 -1.49 4.30 -13.00
CA ARG A 161 -2.20 4.21 -14.28
C ARG A 161 -2.89 5.50 -14.69
N ILE A 162 -3.50 6.20 -13.75
CA ILE A 162 -4.40 7.32 -14.07
C ILE A 162 -3.95 8.69 -13.53
N ALA A 163 -3.07 8.74 -12.54
CA ALA A 163 -2.59 9.97 -11.90
C ALA A 163 -1.17 9.80 -11.34
N SER A 164 -0.22 9.47 -12.23
CA SER A 164 1.17 9.15 -11.86
C SER A 164 1.89 10.30 -11.13
N GLU A 165 1.48 11.53 -11.34
CA GLU A 165 1.98 12.73 -10.65
C GLU A 165 1.60 12.77 -9.17
N LEU A 166 0.53 12.11 -8.77
CA LEU A 166 0.10 11.99 -7.36
C LEU A 166 0.58 10.70 -6.69
N LEU A 167 1.34 9.86 -7.37
CA LEU A 167 1.74 8.55 -6.86
C LEU A 167 2.46 8.64 -5.50
N GLY A 168 3.43 9.54 -5.35
CA GLY A 168 4.15 9.74 -4.09
C GLY A 168 3.23 10.15 -2.94
N PRO A 169 2.48 11.26 -3.06
CA PRO A 169 1.51 11.68 -2.04
C PRO A 169 0.47 10.61 -1.70
N ILE A 170 -0.05 9.88 -2.70
CA ILE A 170 -1.03 8.81 -2.49
C ILE A 170 -0.41 7.63 -1.74
N ALA A 171 0.81 7.22 -2.08
CA ALA A 171 1.50 6.14 -1.37
C ALA A 171 1.70 6.50 0.11
N VAL A 172 2.23 7.69 0.39
CA VAL A 172 2.42 8.17 1.77
C VAL A 172 1.09 8.24 2.51
N ALA A 173 0.05 8.82 1.92
CA ALA A 173 -1.27 8.94 2.54
C ALA A 173 -1.89 7.58 2.83
N ALA A 174 -1.90 6.66 1.84
CA ALA A 174 -2.52 5.34 1.96
C ALA A 174 -1.87 4.49 3.06
N TYR A 175 -0.54 4.40 3.07
CA TYR A 175 0.15 3.58 4.06
C TYR A 175 0.19 4.23 5.44
N SER A 176 0.33 5.55 5.52
CA SER A 176 0.31 6.26 6.81
C SER A 176 -1.05 6.14 7.49
N TYR A 177 -2.13 6.29 6.74
CA TYR A 177 -3.49 6.09 7.25
C TYR A 177 -3.73 4.64 7.70
N MET A 178 -3.29 3.65 6.92
CA MET A 178 -3.38 2.24 7.30
C MET A 178 -2.63 1.95 8.60
N ALA A 179 -1.45 2.51 8.79
CA ALA A 179 -0.68 2.40 10.03
C ALA A 179 -1.40 3.01 11.25
N LEU A 180 -2.29 4.00 11.03
CA LEU A 180 -3.07 4.66 12.08
C LEU A 180 -4.44 3.99 12.34
N ILE A 181 -4.84 2.97 11.59
CA ILE A 181 -6.11 2.24 11.77
C ILE A 181 -6.32 1.78 13.22
N PRO A 182 -5.33 1.19 13.93
CA PRO A 182 -5.50 0.78 15.32
C PRO A 182 -5.90 1.93 16.27
N LEU A 183 -5.57 3.17 15.91
CA LEU A 183 -5.95 4.36 16.67
C LEU A 183 -7.33 4.90 16.28
N ILE A 184 -7.65 4.88 14.99
CA ILE A 184 -8.84 5.52 14.41
C ILE A 184 -10.07 4.62 14.52
N GLN A 185 -9.93 3.33 14.22
CA GLN A 185 -11.04 2.38 14.13
C GLN A 185 -11.77 2.11 15.45
N PRO A 186 -11.08 1.84 16.60
CA PRO A 186 -11.76 1.49 17.84
C PRO A 186 -12.70 2.56 18.39
N PRO A 187 -12.38 3.87 18.38
CA PRO A 187 -13.31 4.92 18.78
C PRO A 187 -14.58 4.96 17.91
N ILE A 188 -14.40 4.85 16.59
CA ILE A 188 -15.52 4.88 15.64
C ILE A 188 -16.44 3.67 15.85
N MET A 189 -15.86 2.48 16.00
CA MET A 189 -16.61 1.26 16.27
C MET A 189 -17.41 1.37 17.59
N ARG A 190 -16.82 1.93 18.64
CA ARG A 190 -17.51 2.14 19.92
C ARG A 190 -18.64 3.16 19.82
N LEU A 191 -18.50 4.18 18.97
CA LEU A 191 -19.52 5.19 18.75
C LEU A 191 -20.73 4.62 17.99
N LEU A 192 -20.49 3.76 17.00
CA LEU A 192 -21.52 3.24 16.09
C LEU A 192 -22.17 1.94 16.56
N THR A 193 -21.60 1.25 17.56
CA THR A 193 -22.08 -0.05 18.02
C THR A 193 -22.27 -0.10 19.53
N THR A 194 -23.28 -0.86 19.97
CA THR A 194 -23.51 -1.14 21.39
C THR A 194 -22.55 -2.24 21.89
N LYS A 195 -22.41 -2.35 23.22
CA LYS A 195 -21.59 -3.41 23.83
C LYS A 195 -22.12 -4.81 23.48
N LYS A 196 -23.44 -4.98 23.45
CA LYS A 196 -24.08 -6.26 23.12
C LYS A 196 -23.78 -6.71 21.69
N GLU A 197 -23.81 -5.79 20.72
CA GLU A 197 -23.49 -6.08 19.33
C GLU A 197 -22.01 -6.50 19.16
N ARG A 198 -21.09 -5.89 19.91
CA ARG A 198 -19.67 -6.25 19.87
C ARG A 198 -19.34 -7.59 20.55
N GLU A 199 -20.21 -8.10 21.42
CA GLU A 199 -20.05 -9.40 22.09
C GLU A 199 -20.56 -10.58 21.26
N VAL A 200 -21.25 -10.32 20.15
CA VAL A 200 -21.77 -11.37 19.25
C VAL A 200 -20.61 -12.07 18.55
N LYS A 201 -20.54 -13.39 18.72
CA LYS A 201 -19.57 -14.23 18.00
C LYS A 201 -20.12 -14.57 16.62
N MET A 202 -19.30 -14.35 15.60
CA MET A 202 -19.62 -14.82 14.24
C MET A 202 -19.28 -16.31 14.13
N GLU A 203 -20.27 -17.12 13.72
CA GLU A 203 -20.13 -18.54 13.48
C GLU A 203 -20.17 -18.81 11.98
N GLN A 204 -19.40 -19.82 11.55
CA GLN A 204 -19.41 -20.24 10.15
C GLN A 204 -20.70 -21.02 9.86
N LEU A 205 -21.47 -20.56 8.88
CA LEU A 205 -22.78 -21.13 8.56
C LEU A 205 -22.72 -22.55 7.98
N ARG A 206 -21.67 -22.85 7.20
CA ARG A 206 -21.45 -24.17 6.61
C ARG A 206 -19.95 -24.48 6.43
N LYS A 207 -19.62 -25.77 6.35
CA LYS A 207 -18.27 -26.20 5.96
C LYS A 207 -18.14 -26.04 4.44
N VAL A 208 -17.06 -25.39 4.01
CA VAL A 208 -16.71 -25.24 2.59
C VAL A 208 -15.79 -26.38 2.18
N SER A 209 -16.09 -27.03 1.06
CA SER A 209 -15.29 -28.15 0.55
C SER A 209 -13.94 -27.65 -0.01
N LYS A 210 -12.93 -28.53 0.00
CA LYS A 210 -11.62 -28.25 -0.59
C LYS A 210 -11.74 -27.91 -2.08
N THR A 211 -12.62 -28.59 -2.79
CA THR A 211 -12.88 -28.34 -4.23
C THR A 211 -13.41 -26.95 -4.48
N GLU A 212 -14.39 -26.48 -3.66
CA GLU A 212 -14.90 -25.10 -3.76
C GLU A 212 -13.78 -24.08 -3.57
N LYS A 213 -12.91 -24.28 -2.58
CA LYS A 213 -11.78 -23.38 -2.28
C LYS A 213 -10.75 -23.32 -3.41
N ILE A 214 -10.51 -24.42 -4.13
CA ILE A 214 -9.58 -24.49 -5.27
C ILE A 214 -10.20 -23.87 -6.53
N ILE A 215 -11.48 -24.15 -6.79
CA ILE A 215 -12.16 -23.67 -8.00
C ILE A 215 -12.43 -22.17 -7.92
N PHE A 216 -12.72 -21.64 -6.73
CA PHE A 216 -13.07 -20.24 -6.52
C PHE A 216 -12.05 -19.25 -7.10
N PRO A 217 -10.74 -19.30 -6.78
CA PRO A 217 -9.77 -18.36 -7.33
C PRO A 217 -9.65 -18.44 -8.86
N ILE A 218 -9.84 -19.61 -9.44
CA ILE A 218 -9.80 -19.79 -10.90
C ILE A 218 -11.00 -19.10 -11.54
N ILE A 219 -12.21 -19.35 -11.04
CA ILE A 219 -13.44 -18.75 -11.57
C ILE A 219 -13.40 -17.23 -11.41
N VAL A 220 -13.01 -16.72 -10.23
CA VAL A 220 -12.92 -15.27 -9.99
C VAL A 220 -11.93 -14.62 -10.95
N THR A 221 -10.76 -15.24 -11.16
CA THR A 221 -9.79 -14.71 -12.12
C THR A 221 -10.39 -14.61 -13.51
N VAL A 222 -10.99 -15.68 -14.01
CA VAL A 222 -11.55 -15.71 -15.37
C VAL A 222 -12.66 -14.68 -15.52
N ILE A 223 -13.62 -14.64 -14.60
CA ILE A 223 -14.75 -13.71 -14.69
C ILE A 223 -14.29 -12.27 -14.58
N CYS A 224 -13.48 -11.94 -13.59
CA CYS A 224 -13.03 -10.55 -13.37
C CYS A 224 -12.17 -10.03 -14.54
N VAL A 225 -11.27 -10.85 -15.07
CA VAL A 225 -10.40 -10.46 -16.17
C VAL A 225 -11.18 -10.34 -17.50
N LEU A 226 -12.18 -11.19 -17.72
CA LEU A 226 -13.04 -11.05 -18.90
C LEU A 226 -13.93 -9.81 -18.85
N LEU A 227 -14.36 -9.42 -17.64
CA LEU A 227 -15.16 -8.19 -17.45
C LEU A 227 -14.31 -6.92 -17.52
N ILE A 228 -13.15 -6.94 -16.89
CA ILE A 228 -12.25 -5.79 -16.78
C ILE A 228 -10.80 -6.28 -16.99
N PRO A 229 -10.29 -6.30 -18.23
CA PRO A 229 -8.95 -6.84 -18.53
C PRO A 229 -7.82 -6.17 -17.74
N ASP A 230 -7.94 -4.90 -17.44
CA ASP A 230 -6.91 -4.11 -16.74
C ASP A 230 -6.66 -4.56 -15.28
N VAL A 231 -7.58 -5.31 -14.67
CA VAL A 231 -7.39 -5.84 -13.31
C VAL A 231 -6.61 -7.16 -13.28
N ALA A 232 -6.29 -7.73 -14.44
CA ALA A 232 -5.61 -9.02 -14.56
C ALA A 232 -4.33 -9.13 -13.70
N PRO A 233 -3.43 -8.11 -13.66
CA PRO A 233 -2.22 -8.20 -12.86
C PRO A 233 -2.52 -8.32 -11.35
N LEU A 234 -3.48 -7.57 -10.83
CA LEU A 234 -3.81 -7.57 -9.40
C LEU A 234 -4.60 -8.82 -9.02
N ILE A 235 -5.75 -9.04 -9.66
CA ILE A 235 -6.64 -10.17 -9.36
C ILE A 235 -5.96 -11.50 -9.67
N GLY A 236 -5.21 -11.58 -10.78
CA GLY A 236 -4.46 -12.78 -11.14
C GLY A 236 -3.43 -13.16 -10.09
N MET A 237 -2.67 -12.20 -9.58
CA MET A 237 -1.67 -12.46 -8.53
C MET A 237 -2.32 -12.77 -7.17
N LEU A 238 -3.40 -12.08 -6.79
CA LEU A 238 -4.16 -12.38 -5.59
C LEU A 238 -4.70 -13.81 -5.61
N MET A 239 -5.34 -14.20 -6.70
CA MET A 239 -5.94 -15.52 -6.85
C MET A 239 -4.89 -16.62 -7.03
N LEU A 240 -3.74 -16.33 -7.65
CA LEU A 240 -2.61 -17.25 -7.71
C LEU A 240 -2.06 -17.55 -6.31
N GLY A 241 -1.87 -16.51 -5.48
CA GLY A 241 -1.46 -16.68 -4.09
C GLY A 241 -2.45 -17.53 -3.29
N ASN A 242 -3.75 -17.27 -3.45
CA ASN A 242 -4.78 -18.07 -2.82
C ASN A 242 -4.78 -19.54 -3.30
N LEU A 243 -4.52 -19.76 -4.58
CA LEU A 243 -4.39 -21.09 -5.14
C LEU A 243 -3.18 -21.84 -4.57
N PHE A 244 -2.05 -21.17 -4.29
CA PHE A 244 -0.91 -21.78 -3.60
C PHE A 244 -1.32 -22.32 -2.24
N ARG A 245 -2.12 -21.58 -1.49
CA ARG A 245 -2.63 -21.98 -0.18
C ARG A 245 -3.61 -23.13 -0.27
N GLU A 246 -4.66 -23.01 -1.09
CA GLU A 246 -5.80 -23.93 -1.05
C GLU A 246 -5.53 -25.24 -1.81
N SER A 247 -4.59 -25.27 -2.75
CA SER A 247 -4.22 -26.48 -3.49
C SER A 247 -3.59 -27.55 -2.59
N GLY A 248 -2.77 -27.14 -1.62
CA GLY A 248 -2.02 -28.03 -0.72
C GLY A 248 -0.92 -28.84 -1.43
N VAL A 249 -0.50 -28.43 -2.64
CA VAL A 249 0.58 -29.06 -3.39
C VAL A 249 1.79 -28.15 -3.57
N THR A 250 1.69 -26.92 -3.12
CA THR A 250 2.69 -25.85 -3.28
C THR A 250 3.04 -25.17 -1.95
N ASP A 251 3.10 -25.92 -0.85
CA ASP A 251 3.31 -25.39 0.49
C ASP A 251 4.57 -24.52 0.61
N ARG A 252 5.66 -24.88 -0.08
CA ARG A 252 6.89 -24.07 -0.11
C ARG A 252 6.69 -22.70 -0.78
N LEU A 253 5.92 -22.66 -1.87
CA LEU A 253 5.62 -21.39 -2.56
C LEU A 253 4.68 -20.54 -1.72
N ASN A 254 3.70 -21.18 -1.09
CA ASN A 254 2.80 -20.52 -0.15
C ASN A 254 3.54 -19.87 1.01
N ASP A 255 4.44 -20.60 1.68
CA ASP A 255 5.27 -20.08 2.77
C ASP A 255 6.16 -18.91 2.31
N THR A 256 6.81 -19.06 1.15
CA THR A 256 7.65 -18.00 0.58
C THR A 256 6.83 -16.75 0.25
N ALA A 257 5.64 -16.92 -0.33
CA ALA A 257 4.77 -15.80 -0.69
C ALA A 257 4.27 -15.03 0.54
N GLN A 258 3.86 -15.75 1.58
CA GLN A 258 3.35 -15.14 2.82
C GLN A 258 4.42 -14.43 3.63
N ASN A 259 5.63 -14.94 3.68
CA ASN A 259 6.69 -14.47 4.56
C ASN A 259 7.78 -13.70 3.80
N ALA A 260 8.67 -14.40 3.11
CA ALA A 260 9.85 -13.79 2.51
C ALA A 260 9.50 -12.74 1.44
N LEU A 261 8.58 -13.06 0.54
CA LEU A 261 8.20 -12.15 -0.54
C LEU A 261 7.54 -10.88 0.00
N CYS A 262 6.54 -11.03 0.89
CA CYS A 262 5.88 -9.88 1.51
C CYS A 262 6.88 -9.00 2.26
N ASN A 263 7.77 -9.59 3.04
CA ASN A 263 8.78 -8.84 3.80
C ASN A 263 9.75 -8.10 2.88
N ILE A 264 10.23 -8.74 1.81
CA ILE A 264 11.13 -8.10 0.84
C ILE A 264 10.46 -6.91 0.17
N VAL A 265 9.22 -7.09 -0.31
CA VAL A 265 8.51 -6.00 -0.99
C VAL A 265 8.13 -4.88 -0.02
N THR A 266 7.89 -5.19 1.26
CA THR A 266 7.66 -4.18 2.30
C THR A 266 8.91 -3.33 2.60
N ILE A 267 10.10 -3.91 2.47
CA ILE A 267 11.37 -3.19 2.63
C ILE A 267 11.64 -2.28 1.43
N MET A 268 11.26 -2.69 0.22
CA MET A 268 11.48 -1.96 -1.03
C MET A 268 10.53 -0.78 -1.19
#